data_40b38f76f7419fd973a35e578ee69f4c
#
_entry.id   40b38f76f7419fd973a35e578ee69f4c
#
_cell.length_a   1.000
_cell.length_b   1.000
_cell.length_c   1.000
_cell.angle_alpha   90.00
_cell.angle_beta   90.00
_cell.angle_gamma   90.00
#
_symmetry.space_group_name_H-M   'P 1'
#
loop_
_entity.id
_entity.type
_entity.pdbx_description
1 polymer ?
#
loop_
_entity_poly.entity_id
_entity_poly.type
_entity_poly.pdbx_seq_one_letter_code
_entity_poly.pdbx_strand_id
1 'polypeptide(L)'
;MAHPKFDEKELKIVQEVPGFTGEMLPIYDFPVSMRQSVVDAYKGDPWWVMTDIEQNTFTPSVIPDNGARGFVFEGGEPYPREKFGGKDMFGVEWVYVAVAGGSMEKPGNPHLIDDISQWKEKVVFPDIDSWDWAGSAEKSKEYLSNGKANVLTFLNGCWFERLVSFMGFENAAMAVIDEDQIPDVKDLVHELTSLYIRLVDKCEE
;
A
#
# COMPACT_ATOMS: atom_id res chain seq x y z
N MET A 1 27.46 -15.25 11.05
CA MET A 1 26.54 -14.44 11.88
C MET A 1 27.34 -13.23 12.34
N ALA A 2 26.87 -12.02 12.08
CA ALA A 2 27.48 -10.83 12.64
C ALA A 2 27.35 -10.88 14.16
N HIS A 3 28.42 -10.52 14.88
CA HIS A 3 28.34 -10.37 16.32
C HIS A 3 27.47 -9.17 16.69
N PRO A 4 26.75 -9.20 17.82
CA PRO A 4 25.99 -8.06 18.27
C PRO A 4 26.91 -6.83 18.39
N LYS A 5 26.45 -5.69 17.88
CA LYS A 5 27.21 -4.42 17.88
C LYS A 5 27.12 -3.69 19.24
N PHE A 6 26.29 -4.18 20.15
CA PHE A 6 26.07 -3.63 21.49
C PHE A 6 25.56 -4.73 22.44
N ASP A 7 25.62 -4.50 23.77
CA ASP A 7 25.00 -5.38 24.75
C ASP A 7 23.56 -4.92 25.04
N GLU A 8 22.58 -5.79 24.79
CA GLU A 8 21.16 -5.51 25.06
C GLU A 8 20.87 -5.08 26.48
N LYS A 9 21.69 -5.51 27.46
CA LYS A 9 21.57 -5.13 28.91
C LYS A 9 21.89 -3.67 29.15
N GLU A 10 22.56 -3.00 28.21
CA GLU A 10 22.91 -1.58 28.34
C GLU A 10 21.81 -0.67 27.85
N LEU A 11 20.81 -1.22 27.07
CA LEU A 11 19.70 -0.46 26.50
C LEU A 11 18.72 -0.01 27.61
N LYS A 12 18.27 1.23 27.50
CA LYS A 12 17.23 1.81 28.34
C LYS A 12 15.98 2.05 27.53
N ILE A 13 14.82 1.75 28.12
CA ILE A 13 13.53 2.11 27.50
C ILE A 13 13.39 3.63 27.58
N VAL A 14 13.22 4.26 26.42
CA VAL A 14 12.99 5.71 26.29
C VAL A 14 11.53 6.06 26.02
N GLN A 15 10.77 5.10 25.48
CA GLN A 15 9.35 5.26 25.18
C GLN A 15 8.68 3.89 25.11
N GLU A 16 7.37 3.84 25.30
CA GLU A 16 6.55 2.68 24.96
C GLU A 16 5.47 3.11 23.96
N VAL A 17 5.24 2.28 22.94
CA VAL A 17 4.23 2.52 21.89
C VAL A 17 3.31 1.32 21.77
N PRO A 18 2.03 1.52 21.41
CA PRO A 18 1.13 0.40 21.16
C PRO A 18 1.59 -0.36 19.90
N GLY A 19 1.71 -1.68 20.02
CA GLY A 19 1.90 -2.59 18.91
C GLY A 19 0.60 -2.85 18.14
N PHE A 20 0.70 -3.55 17.04
CA PHE A 20 -0.44 -3.84 16.16
C PHE A 20 -1.55 -4.65 16.84
N THR A 21 -1.20 -5.55 17.77
CA THR A 21 -2.14 -6.39 18.52
C THR A 21 -2.56 -5.79 19.86
N GLY A 22 -2.10 -4.55 20.14
CA GLY A 22 -2.48 -3.75 21.32
C GLY A 22 -1.56 -3.92 22.54
N GLU A 23 -0.52 -4.74 22.46
CA GLU A 23 0.55 -4.78 23.45
C GLU A 23 1.39 -3.50 23.40
N MET A 24 1.99 -3.13 24.54
CA MET A 24 2.94 -2.03 24.58
C MET A 24 4.34 -2.55 24.23
N LEU A 25 4.95 -1.96 23.21
CA LEU A 25 6.28 -2.28 22.72
C LEU A 25 7.28 -1.24 23.20
N PRO A 26 8.39 -1.65 23.84
CA PRO A 26 9.42 -0.74 24.30
C PRO A 26 10.25 -0.21 23.11
N ILE A 27 10.50 1.09 23.12
CA ILE A 27 11.52 1.72 22.29
C ILE A 27 12.73 2.00 23.19
N TYR A 28 13.87 1.55 22.75
CA TYR A 28 15.12 1.70 23.47
C TYR A 28 15.97 2.85 22.92
N ASP A 29 16.96 3.26 23.68
CA ASP A 29 18.02 4.20 23.29
C ASP A 29 19.05 3.52 22.36
N PHE A 30 18.57 3.01 21.23
CA PHE A 30 19.41 2.33 20.26
C PHE A 30 20.59 3.20 19.78
N PRO A 31 21.75 2.58 19.46
CA PRO A 31 22.96 3.32 19.08
C PRO A 31 22.87 3.98 17.71
N VAL A 32 21.85 3.64 16.92
CA VAL A 32 21.55 4.23 15.60
C VAL A 32 20.06 4.53 15.49
N SER A 33 19.69 5.41 14.56
CA SER A 33 18.27 5.68 14.29
C SER A 33 17.57 4.44 13.75
N MET A 34 16.25 4.37 13.93
CA MET A 34 15.42 3.30 13.37
C MET A 34 15.58 3.21 11.84
N ARG A 35 15.59 4.35 11.14
CA ARG A 35 15.84 4.39 9.70
C ARG A 35 17.18 3.78 9.33
N GLN A 36 18.25 4.14 10.07
CA GLN A 36 19.58 3.61 9.79
C GLN A 36 19.63 2.09 10.00
N SER A 37 18.97 1.57 11.05
CA SER A 37 18.93 0.12 11.30
C SER A 37 18.26 -0.64 10.16
N VAL A 38 17.16 -0.10 9.58
CA VAL A 38 16.48 -0.68 8.41
C VAL A 38 17.41 -0.69 7.22
N VAL A 39 18.06 0.43 6.91
CA VAL A 39 19.02 0.55 5.79
C VAL A 39 20.15 -0.45 5.91
N ASP A 40 20.72 -0.60 7.11
CA ASP A 40 21.83 -1.52 7.34
C ASP A 40 21.38 -2.99 7.28
N ALA A 41 20.16 -3.30 7.74
CA ALA A 41 19.57 -4.63 7.58
C ALA A 41 19.42 -5.02 6.10
N TYR A 42 18.95 -4.10 5.24
CA TYR A 42 18.91 -4.32 3.78
C TYR A 42 20.29 -4.52 3.14
N LYS A 43 21.34 -3.98 3.74
CA LYS A 43 22.74 -4.20 3.32
C LYS A 43 23.34 -5.52 3.86
N GLY A 44 22.57 -6.29 4.64
CA GLY A 44 23.02 -7.54 5.25
C GLY A 44 23.82 -7.35 6.53
N ASP A 45 23.80 -6.17 7.14
CA ASP A 45 24.50 -5.83 8.40
C ASP A 45 23.54 -5.33 9.47
N PRO A 46 22.57 -6.14 9.94
CA PRO A 46 21.55 -5.73 10.89
C PRO A 46 22.14 -5.38 12.26
N TRP A 47 21.58 -4.39 12.94
CA TRP A 47 21.90 -4.03 14.33
C TRP A 47 21.13 -4.90 15.31
N TRP A 48 19.83 -5.12 15.08
CA TRP A 48 18.92 -5.98 15.85
C TRP A 48 17.90 -6.63 14.95
N VAL A 49 17.06 -7.49 15.50
CA VAL A 49 15.94 -8.09 14.77
C VAL A 49 14.89 -7.02 14.52
N MET A 50 14.58 -6.76 13.24
CA MET A 50 13.62 -5.76 12.83
C MET A 50 12.22 -6.15 13.26
N THR A 51 11.46 -5.13 13.67
CA THR A 51 10.03 -5.20 13.97
C THR A 51 9.29 -4.13 13.17
N ASP A 52 7.99 -3.97 13.37
CA ASP A 52 7.23 -2.94 12.66
C ASP A 52 7.42 -1.53 13.23
N ILE A 53 8.06 -1.42 14.42
CA ILE A 53 8.24 -0.11 15.08
C ILE A 53 9.26 0.79 14.39
N GLU A 54 10.19 0.22 13.61
CA GLU A 54 11.23 0.96 12.89
C GLU A 54 10.72 1.60 11.59
N GLN A 55 9.48 1.31 11.20
CA GLN A 55 8.92 1.70 9.93
C GLN A 55 7.65 2.51 10.10
N ASN A 56 7.41 3.42 9.16
CA ASN A 56 6.12 4.01 8.91
C ASN A 56 5.53 3.32 7.68
N THR A 57 4.40 2.67 7.79
CA THR A 57 3.63 2.27 6.62
C THR A 57 3.00 3.53 6.03
N PHE A 58 3.22 3.76 4.74
CA PHE A 58 2.68 4.91 4.03
C PHE A 58 1.77 4.46 2.90
N THR A 59 0.49 4.80 3.03
CA THR A 59 -0.56 4.56 2.03
C THR A 59 -1.45 5.79 1.99
N PRO A 60 -1.10 6.81 1.15
CA PRO A 60 -1.76 8.10 1.18
C PRO A 60 -3.19 8.05 0.63
N SER A 61 -4.11 8.81 1.24
CA SER A 61 -5.51 8.88 0.84
C SER A 61 -5.72 9.60 -0.49
N VAL A 62 -4.72 10.31 -1.00
CA VAL A 62 -4.76 10.94 -2.32
C VAL A 62 -4.85 9.90 -3.44
N ILE A 63 -4.40 8.68 -3.21
CA ILE A 63 -4.63 7.54 -4.09
C ILE A 63 -5.99 6.93 -3.75
N PRO A 64 -7.01 7.06 -4.63
CA PRO A 64 -8.38 6.63 -4.31
C PRO A 64 -8.51 5.17 -3.89
N ASP A 65 -7.67 4.31 -4.46
CA ASP A 65 -7.63 2.88 -4.14
C ASP A 65 -7.40 2.63 -2.65
N ASN A 66 -6.54 3.42 -1.99
CA ASN A 66 -6.24 3.23 -0.59
C ASN A 66 -7.47 3.46 0.29
N GLY A 67 -8.24 4.51 0.01
CA GLY A 67 -9.52 4.77 0.68
C GLY A 67 -10.57 3.72 0.34
N ALA A 68 -10.75 3.42 -0.94
CA ALA A 68 -11.71 2.44 -1.42
C ALA A 68 -11.49 1.06 -0.79
N ARG A 69 -10.23 0.64 -0.64
CA ARG A 69 -9.86 -0.66 -0.10
C ARG A 69 -9.73 -0.70 1.43
N GLY A 70 -9.87 0.43 2.11
CA GLY A 70 -9.84 0.51 3.57
C GLY A 70 -8.45 0.39 4.18
N PHE A 71 -7.43 0.88 3.48
CA PHE A 71 -6.04 0.80 3.91
C PHE A 71 -5.31 2.13 3.69
N VAL A 72 -5.55 3.07 4.59
CA VAL A 72 -4.90 4.38 4.57
C VAL A 72 -4.04 4.55 5.82
N PHE A 73 -2.75 4.83 5.61
CA PHE A 73 -1.78 5.19 6.64
C PHE A 73 -1.05 6.44 6.21
N GLU A 74 -1.41 7.56 6.82
CA GLU A 74 -0.84 8.87 6.52
C GLU A 74 -1.01 9.80 7.73
N GLY A 75 -0.17 10.79 7.87
CA GLY A 75 -0.32 11.86 8.86
C GLY A 75 -0.24 11.43 10.34
N GLY A 76 0.03 10.17 10.65
CA GLY A 76 0.15 9.64 12.00
C GLY A 76 -1.15 9.43 12.76
N GLU A 77 -2.29 9.84 12.21
CA GLU A 77 -3.62 9.68 12.82
C GLU A 77 -4.41 8.57 12.11
N PRO A 78 -5.27 7.83 12.85
CA PRO A 78 -6.14 6.82 12.24
C PRO A 78 -7.06 7.45 11.19
N TYR A 79 -7.10 6.86 10.01
CA TYR A 79 -8.03 7.29 8.98
C TYR A 79 -9.48 6.96 9.39
N PRO A 80 -10.44 7.88 9.24
CA PRO A 80 -11.82 7.66 9.65
C PRO A 80 -12.47 6.49 8.91
N ARG A 81 -12.94 5.47 9.64
CA ARG A 81 -13.50 4.24 9.05
C ARG A 81 -14.71 4.50 8.15
N GLU A 82 -15.48 5.53 8.43
CA GLU A 82 -16.65 5.94 7.63
C GLU A 82 -16.27 6.49 6.24
N LYS A 83 -15.00 6.78 6.02
CA LYS A 83 -14.47 7.21 4.72
C LYS A 83 -13.93 6.06 3.88
N PHE A 84 -13.90 4.86 4.43
CA PHE A 84 -13.48 3.68 3.66
C PHE A 84 -14.58 3.20 2.72
N GLY A 85 -14.18 2.65 1.58
CA GLY A 85 -15.07 2.26 0.50
C GLY A 85 -15.21 3.36 -0.55
N GLY A 86 -16.22 3.26 -1.40
CA GLY A 86 -16.43 4.16 -2.52
C GLY A 86 -15.69 3.73 -3.78
N LYS A 87 -15.49 4.64 -4.72
CA LYS A 87 -14.85 4.35 -6.00
C LYS A 87 -13.34 4.38 -5.90
N ASP A 88 -12.69 3.36 -6.47
CA ASP A 88 -11.25 3.36 -6.69
C ASP A 88 -10.86 4.26 -7.90
N MET A 89 -9.58 4.32 -8.22
CA MET A 89 -9.06 5.16 -9.31
C MET A 89 -9.52 4.76 -10.71
N PHE A 90 -10.11 3.58 -10.89
CA PHE A 90 -10.71 3.13 -12.14
C PHE A 90 -12.25 3.19 -12.12
N GLY A 91 -12.83 3.66 -11.01
CA GLY A 91 -14.27 3.81 -10.85
C GLY A 91 -14.99 2.55 -10.37
N VAL A 92 -14.28 1.48 -10.04
CA VAL A 92 -14.85 0.30 -9.37
C VAL A 92 -15.31 0.70 -7.98
N GLU A 93 -16.55 0.35 -7.62
CA GLU A 93 -17.12 0.70 -6.32
C GLU A 93 -16.86 -0.40 -5.29
N TRP A 94 -16.36 0.00 -4.13
CA TRP A 94 -15.98 -0.86 -3.02
C TRP A 94 -16.84 -0.58 -1.80
N VAL A 95 -17.03 -1.60 -0.96
CA VAL A 95 -17.64 -1.48 0.37
C VAL A 95 -16.67 -1.99 1.42
N TYR A 96 -16.48 -1.19 2.48
CA TYR A 96 -15.66 -1.61 3.61
C TYR A 96 -16.46 -2.56 4.51
N VAL A 97 -15.91 -3.72 4.80
CA VAL A 97 -16.51 -4.77 5.63
C VAL A 97 -15.78 -4.81 6.96
N ALA A 98 -16.28 -4.06 7.95
CA ALA A 98 -15.60 -3.87 9.23
C ALA A 98 -15.27 -5.18 9.97
N VAL A 99 -16.12 -6.21 9.86
CA VAL A 99 -15.89 -7.53 10.48
C VAL A 99 -14.75 -8.30 9.82
N ALA A 100 -14.49 -8.03 8.53
CA ALA A 100 -13.39 -8.63 7.78
C ALA A 100 -12.10 -7.80 7.87
N GLY A 101 -12.19 -6.55 8.34
CA GLY A 101 -11.06 -5.62 8.39
C GLY A 101 -10.56 -5.17 7.02
N GLY A 102 -11.41 -5.22 5.97
CA GLY A 102 -11.03 -4.89 4.60
C GLY A 102 -12.23 -4.60 3.71
N SER A 103 -11.97 -4.20 2.48
CA SER A 103 -13.01 -3.90 1.50
C SER A 103 -13.18 -5.04 0.48
N MET A 104 -14.37 -5.10 -0.08
CA MET A 104 -14.69 -5.95 -1.22
C MET A 104 -15.39 -5.11 -2.30
N GLU A 105 -15.35 -5.56 -3.52
CA GLU A 105 -16.19 -4.96 -4.56
C GLU A 105 -17.65 -4.97 -4.10
N LYS A 106 -18.35 -3.89 -4.40
CA LYS A 106 -19.76 -3.76 -3.98
C LYS A 106 -20.62 -4.80 -4.69
N PRO A 107 -21.27 -5.71 -3.95
CA PRO A 107 -22.08 -6.75 -4.55
C PRO A 107 -23.19 -6.19 -5.45
N GLY A 108 -23.36 -6.80 -6.61
CA GLY A 108 -24.37 -6.43 -7.59
C GLY A 108 -23.97 -5.30 -8.54
N ASN A 109 -22.79 -4.72 -8.40
CA ASN A 109 -22.26 -3.82 -9.42
C ASN A 109 -21.85 -4.61 -10.67
N PRO A 110 -22.10 -4.06 -11.88
CA PRO A 110 -21.58 -4.65 -13.09
C PRO A 110 -20.05 -4.54 -13.11
N HIS A 111 -19.39 -5.53 -13.67
CA HIS A 111 -17.97 -5.44 -13.97
C HIS A 111 -17.69 -4.35 -15.01
N LEU A 112 -16.48 -3.79 -15.02
CA LEU A 112 -16.07 -2.81 -16.04
C LEU A 112 -16.02 -3.46 -17.43
N ILE A 113 -15.53 -4.70 -17.48
CA ILE A 113 -15.42 -5.50 -18.71
C ILE A 113 -15.90 -6.93 -18.43
N ASP A 114 -16.50 -7.54 -19.45
CA ASP A 114 -16.88 -8.95 -19.42
C ASP A 114 -15.84 -9.84 -20.12
N ASP A 115 -15.04 -9.24 -21.00
CA ASP A 115 -13.99 -9.89 -21.77
C ASP A 115 -12.76 -8.96 -21.81
N ILE A 116 -11.56 -9.55 -21.70
CA ILE A 116 -10.32 -8.77 -21.60
C ILE A 116 -10.07 -7.91 -22.85
N SER A 117 -10.51 -8.31 -24.04
CA SER A 117 -10.36 -7.53 -25.27
C SER A 117 -11.02 -6.15 -25.22
N GLN A 118 -11.97 -5.96 -24.30
CA GLN A 118 -12.69 -4.70 -24.12
C GLN A 118 -11.90 -3.64 -23.32
N TRP A 119 -10.76 -4.00 -22.72
CA TRP A 119 -10.07 -3.13 -21.77
C TRP A 119 -9.68 -1.77 -22.37
N LYS A 120 -9.23 -1.74 -23.63
CA LYS A 120 -8.81 -0.51 -24.31
C LYS A 120 -9.94 0.51 -24.48
N GLU A 121 -11.18 0.03 -24.55
CA GLU A 121 -12.36 0.87 -24.74
C GLU A 121 -13.04 1.27 -23.44
N LYS A 122 -13.03 0.36 -22.44
CA LYS A 122 -13.84 0.51 -21.24
C LYS A 122 -13.04 0.89 -19.98
N VAL A 123 -11.76 0.53 -19.90
CA VAL A 123 -10.93 0.87 -18.74
C VAL A 123 -10.35 2.26 -18.92
N VAL A 124 -10.79 3.19 -18.08
CA VAL A 124 -10.33 4.58 -18.10
C VAL A 124 -9.20 4.74 -17.10
N PHE A 125 -8.00 5.00 -17.58
CA PHE A 125 -6.84 5.27 -16.74
C PHE A 125 -6.96 6.65 -16.06
N PRO A 126 -6.61 6.75 -14.77
CA PRO A 126 -6.72 8.01 -14.03
C PRO A 126 -5.69 9.04 -14.48
N ASP A 127 -6.09 10.31 -14.46
CA ASP A 127 -5.16 11.43 -14.56
C ASP A 127 -4.54 11.72 -13.18
N ILE A 128 -3.47 10.99 -12.85
CA ILE A 128 -2.80 11.08 -11.56
C ILE A 128 -2.11 12.42 -11.32
N ASP A 129 -1.82 13.18 -12.37
CA ASP A 129 -1.17 14.49 -12.26
C ASP A 129 -2.14 15.56 -11.74
N SER A 130 -3.46 15.31 -11.85
CA SER A 130 -4.51 16.20 -11.33
C SER A 130 -4.78 16.05 -9.83
N TRP A 131 -4.19 15.05 -9.16
CA TRP A 131 -4.45 14.79 -7.73
C TRP A 131 -3.72 15.78 -6.82
N ASP A 132 -4.24 16.00 -5.60
CA ASP A 132 -3.66 16.92 -4.62
C ASP A 132 -2.44 16.33 -3.90
N TRP A 133 -1.36 16.11 -4.64
CA TRP A 133 -0.11 15.60 -4.10
C TRP A 133 0.52 16.57 -3.08
N ALA A 134 0.44 17.88 -3.32
CA ALA A 134 0.99 18.87 -2.42
C ALA A 134 0.28 18.86 -1.06
N GLY A 135 -1.05 18.74 -1.05
CA GLY A 135 -1.82 18.58 0.19
C GLY A 135 -1.51 17.26 0.92
N SER A 136 -1.31 16.17 0.18
CA SER A 136 -0.89 14.88 0.74
C SER A 136 0.49 14.96 1.38
N ALA A 137 1.47 15.58 0.70
CA ALA A 137 2.82 15.76 1.20
C ALA A 137 2.83 16.61 2.49
N GLU A 138 2.13 17.75 2.53
CA GLU A 138 2.08 18.60 3.72
C GLU A 138 1.42 17.89 4.90
N LYS A 139 0.33 17.16 4.68
CA LYS A 139 -0.35 16.36 5.70
C LYS A 139 0.54 15.26 6.29
N SER A 140 1.39 14.66 5.47
CA SER A 140 2.23 13.51 5.86
C SER A 140 3.62 13.91 6.36
N LYS A 141 4.01 15.17 6.23
CA LYS A 141 5.35 15.69 6.48
C LYS A 141 5.91 15.34 7.86
N GLU A 142 5.14 15.57 8.92
CA GLU A 142 5.57 15.28 10.29
C GLU A 142 5.71 13.77 10.50
N TYR A 143 4.72 13.00 10.03
CA TYR A 143 4.70 11.54 10.12
C TYR A 143 5.90 10.90 9.40
N LEU A 144 6.22 11.35 8.21
CA LEU A 144 7.32 10.81 7.40
C LEU A 144 8.71 11.31 7.83
N SER A 145 8.77 12.32 8.71
CA SER A 145 10.03 12.94 9.21
C SER A 145 10.43 12.47 10.62
N ASN A 146 9.77 11.49 11.19
CA ASN A 146 9.95 11.07 12.59
C ASN A 146 11.17 10.18 12.85
N GLY A 147 12.08 10.03 11.89
CA GLY A 147 13.33 9.24 12.03
C GLY A 147 13.18 7.74 11.77
N LYS A 148 11.98 7.27 11.43
CA LYS A 148 11.72 5.90 10.98
C LYS A 148 11.98 5.74 9.47
N ALA A 149 12.04 4.51 9.00
CA ALA A 149 12.02 4.23 7.56
C ALA A 149 10.59 4.34 7.04
N ASN A 150 10.41 5.00 5.89
CA ASN A 150 9.11 5.09 5.24
C ASN A 150 8.97 3.95 4.23
N VAL A 151 7.89 3.19 4.34
CA VAL A 151 7.55 2.07 3.47
C VAL A 151 6.25 2.39 2.74
N LEU A 152 6.36 2.73 1.46
CA LEU A 152 5.21 2.88 0.59
C LEU A 152 4.61 1.51 0.30
N THR A 153 3.32 1.37 0.57
CA THR A 153 2.61 0.12 0.35
C THR A 153 1.48 0.32 -0.66
N PHE A 154 1.48 -0.47 -1.72
CA PHE A 154 0.35 -0.62 -2.64
C PHE A 154 -0.36 -1.93 -2.30
N LEU A 155 -1.52 -1.82 -1.68
CA LEU A 155 -2.34 -2.99 -1.35
C LEU A 155 -3.27 -3.35 -2.50
N ASN A 156 -3.30 -4.65 -2.81
CA ASN A 156 -4.35 -5.27 -3.63
C ASN A 156 -4.64 -4.51 -4.92
N GLY A 157 -3.66 -4.18 -5.69
CA GLY A 157 -3.93 -3.37 -6.85
C GLY A 157 -3.17 -3.77 -8.07
N CYS A 158 -2.14 -4.58 -7.89
CA CYS A 158 -1.30 -4.96 -9.01
C CYS A 158 -1.81 -6.23 -9.67
N TRP A 159 -1.89 -6.19 -10.96
CA TRP A 159 -2.07 -7.32 -11.87
C TRP A 159 -3.33 -8.17 -11.62
N PHE A 160 -3.25 -9.36 -10.99
CA PHE A 160 -4.38 -10.29 -10.93
C PHE A 160 -5.56 -9.74 -10.13
N GLU A 161 -5.34 -9.14 -8.96
CA GLU A 161 -6.42 -8.50 -8.21
C GLU A 161 -7.06 -7.35 -8.98
N ARG A 162 -6.28 -6.65 -9.82
CA ARG A 162 -6.83 -5.63 -10.70
C ARG A 162 -7.70 -6.23 -11.80
N LEU A 163 -7.28 -7.34 -12.41
CA LEU A 163 -8.13 -8.07 -13.35
C LEU A 163 -9.42 -8.52 -12.69
N VAL A 164 -9.33 -9.10 -11.48
CA VAL A 164 -10.51 -9.51 -10.71
C VAL A 164 -11.45 -8.33 -10.49
N SER A 165 -10.93 -7.16 -10.13
CA SER A 165 -11.77 -5.97 -9.91
C SER A 165 -12.41 -5.41 -11.20
N PHE A 166 -11.86 -5.71 -12.36
CA PHE A 166 -12.41 -5.26 -13.64
C PHE A 166 -13.43 -6.22 -14.21
N MET A 167 -13.25 -7.53 -14.05
CA MET A 167 -14.02 -8.55 -14.79
C MET A 167 -14.53 -9.71 -13.92
N GLY A 168 -14.35 -9.66 -12.60
CA GLY A 168 -14.69 -10.75 -11.69
C GLY A 168 -13.68 -11.89 -11.71
N PHE A 169 -13.73 -12.72 -10.66
CA PHE A 169 -12.73 -13.77 -10.43
C PHE A 169 -12.71 -14.82 -11.56
N GLU A 170 -13.88 -15.31 -11.98
CA GLU A 170 -13.98 -16.38 -12.98
C GLU A 170 -13.39 -15.93 -14.33
N ASN A 171 -13.80 -14.76 -14.83
CA ASN A 171 -13.30 -14.21 -16.08
C ASN A 171 -11.81 -13.90 -16.01
N ALA A 172 -11.34 -13.30 -14.89
CA ALA A 172 -9.92 -13.01 -14.69
C ALA A 172 -9.08 -14.30 -14.68
N ALA A 173 -9.56 -15.36 -13.99
CA ALA A 173 -8.86 -16.63 -13.95
C ALA A 173 -8.80 -17.30 -15.34
N MET A 174 -9.85 -17.19 -16.13
CA MET A 174 -9.86 -17.70 -17.52
C MET A 174 -8.94 -16.89 -18.43
N ALA A 175 -8.96 -15.57 -18.32
CA ALA A 175 -8.16 -14.69 -19.17
C ALA A 175 -6.64 -14.92 -19.03
N VAL A 176 -6.16 -15.33 -17.86
CA VAL A 176 -4.72 -15.56 -17.64
C VAL A 176 -4.23 -16.94 -18.11
N ILE A 177 -5.13 -17.86 -18.46
CA ILE A 177 -4.78 -19.21 -18.94
C ILE A 177 -5.21 -19.46 -20.38
N ASP A 178 -6.11 -18.64 -20.95
CA ASP A 178 -6.57 -18.73 -22.30
C ASP A 178 -5.56 -18.12 -23.29
N GLU A 179 -4.98 -18.94 -24.16
CA GLU A 179 -3.94 -18.51 -25.10
C GLU A 179 -4.38 -17.36 -26.01
N ASP A 180 -5.67 -17.28 -26.34
CA ASP A 180 -6.23 -16.22 -27.18
C ASP A 180 -6.36 -14.87 -26.42
N GLN A 181 -6.51 -14.91 -25.11
CA GLN A 181 -6.68 -13.73 -24.25
C GLN A 181 -5.36 -13.23 -23.64
N ILE A 182 -4.34 -14.07 -23.52
CA ILE A 182 -3.03 -13.73 -22.94
C ILE A 182 -2.40 -12.47 -23.54
N PRO A 183 -2.47 -12.20 -24.87
CA PRO A 183 -1.91 -10.97 -25.43
C PRO A 183 -2.55 -9.70 -24.85
N ASP A 184 -3.87 -9.65 -24.72
CA ASP A 184 -4.57 -8.50 -24.15
C ASP A 184 -4.33 -8.36 -22.64
N VAL A 185 -4.21 -9.48 -21.91
CA VAL A 185 -3.80 -9.46 -20.48
C VAL A 185 -2.41 -8.83 -20.33
N LYS A 186 -1.44 -9.23 -21.17
CA LYS A 186 -0.09 -8.68 -21.15
C LYS A 186 -0.05 -7.19 -21.46
N ASP A 187 -0.81 -6.76 -22.46
CA ASP A 187 -0.93 -5.36 -22.85
C ASP A 187 -1.48 -4.52 -21.67
N LEU A 188 -2.59 -4.96 -21.07
CA LEU A 188 -3.19 -4.28 -19.91
C LEU A 188 -2.22 -4.24 -18.71
N VAL A 189 -1.55 -5.35 -18.40
CA VAL A 189 -0.57 -5.42 -17.30
C VAL A 189 0.60 -4.46 -17.55
N HIS A 190 1.03 -4.29 -18.79
CA HIS A 190 2.07 -3.32 -19.15
C HIS A 190 1.63 -1.88 -18.86
N GLU A 191 0.42 -1.50 -19.26
CA GLU A 191 -0.14 -0.17 -19.00
C GLU A 191 -0.36 0.08 -17.50
N LEU A 192 -0.88 -0.92 -16.77
CA LEU A 192 -1.01 -0.85 -15.31
C LEU A 192 0.35 -0.67 -14.63
N THR A 193 1.36 -1.41 -15.07
CA THR A 193 2.73 -1.28 -14.54
C THR A 193 3.27 0.13 -14.76
N SER A 194 3.07 0.69 -15.95
CA SER A 194 3.47 2.06 -16.27
C SER A 194 2.77 3.09 -15.37
N LEU A 195 1.47 2.91 -15.08
CA LEU A 195 0.74 3.74 -14.13
C LEU A 195 1.32 3.62 -12.71
N TYR A 196 1.58 2.39 -12.23
CA TYR A 196 2.11 2.19 -10.89
C TYR A 196 3.53 2.75 -10.71
N ILE A 197 4.39 2.69 -11.74
CA ILE A 197 5.71 3.35 -11.72
C ILE A 197 5.52 4.86 -11.52
N ARG A 198 4.64 5.51 -12.30
CA ARG A 198 4.35 6.93 -12.13
C ARG A 198 3.77 7.27 -10.76
N LEU A 199 2.95 6.39 -10.15
CA LEU A 199 2.44 6.58 -8.80
C LEU A 199 3.56 6.51 -7.75
N VAL A 200 4.53 5.60 -7.91
CA VAL A 200 5.72 5.53 -7.05
C VAL A 200 6.52 6.83 -7.17
N ASP A 201 6.80 7.29 -8.39
CA ASP A 201 7.53 8.53 -8.64
C ASP A 201 6.86 9.72 -7.93
N LYS A 202 5.51 9.83 -8.01
CA LYS A 202 4.73 10.86 -7.32
C LYS A 202 4.79 10.78 -5.79
N CYS A 203 4.97 9.60 -5.23
CA CYS A 203 5.11 9.42 -3.78
C CYS A 203 6.53 9.69 -3.29
N GLU A 204 7.54 9.73 -4.18
CA GLU A 204 8.93 10.06 -3.85
C GLU A 204 9.21 11.57 -3.89
N GLU A 205 8.42 12.35 -4.67
CA GLU A 205 8.49 13.81 -4.74
C GLU A 205 8.05 14.49 -3.42
#